data_a561f11f46ad18ddab0e1c608cbd382e
#
_entry.id   a561f11f46ad18ddab0e1c608cbd382e
#
_cell.length_a   1.000
_cell.length_b   1.000
_cell.length_c   1.000
_cell.angle_alpha   90.00
_cell.angle_beta   90.00
_cell.angle_gamma   90.00
#
_symmetry.space_group_name_H-M   'P 1'
#
loop_
_entity.id
_entity.type
_entity.pdbx_description
1 polymer ?
#
loop_
_entity_poly.entity_id
_entity_poly.type
_entity_poly.pdbx_seq_one_letter_code
_entity_poly.pdbx_strand_id
1 'polypeptide(L)'
;MDTFVERGEIRVVRVRADWNRGGPAEAMHTLESKLPSLRGRKFYGTFRELPEGEEYWACVERIDSDDPEKMGVEVGAIAGGLYLRRKLTGWQEVIAAGKLGEQFRDMVGTCNPDRSRPSVEFYRSMAEMHLLEPVLDRGRSNSTNE
;
A
#
# COMPACT_ATOMS: atom_id res chain seq x y z
N MET A 1 -15.42 -6.35 -7.17
CA MET A 1 -15.25 -7.72 -6.67
C MET A 1 -13.81 -7.96 -6.26
N ASP A 2 -13.65 -8.68 -5.18
CA ASP A 2 -12.31 -8.99 -4.68
C ASP A 2 -11.79 -10.26 -5.34
N THR A 3 -10.50 -10.27 -5.69
CA THR A 3 -9.88 -11.44 -6.32
C THR A 3 -8.54 -11.72 -5.65
N PHE A 4 -8.15 -12.99 -5.62
CA PHE A 4 -6.82 -13.36 -5.16
C PHE A 4 -5.82 -13.17 -6.29
N VAL A 5 -4.67 -12.59 -5.97
CA VAL A 5 -3.58 -12.38 -6.94
C VAL A 5 -2.25 -12.74 -6.30
N GLU A 6 -1.36 -13.33 -7.12
CA GLU A 6 0.02 -13.54 -6.73
C GLU A 6 0.84 -12.35 -7.20
N ARG A 7 1.69 -11.83 -6.32
CA ARG A 7 2.55 -10.68 -6.65
C ARG A 7 3.99 -11.02 -6.32
N GLY A 8 4.91 -10.55 -7.16
CA GLY A 8 6.33 -10.63 -6.84
C GLY A 8 6.73 -9.53 -5.86
N GLU A 9 7.89 -9.70 -5.27
CA GLU A 9 8.47 -8.66 -4.43
C GLU A 9 8.73 -7.40 -5.26
N ILE A 10 8.46 -6.24 -4.67
CA ILE A 10 8.69 -4.95 -5.33
C ILE A 10 9.74 -4.19 -4.52
N ARG A 11 10.85 -3.86 -5.15
CA ARG A 11 11.86 -3.01 -4.52
C ARG A 11 11.41 -1.57 -4.61
N VAL A 12 11.54 -0.86 -3.50
CA VAL A 12 11.05 0.52 -3.41
C VAL A 12 12.08 1.43 -2.75
N VAL A 13 11.94 2.72 -2.99
CA VAL A 13 12.48 3.75 -2.12
C VAL A 13 11.29 4.37 -1.40
N ARG A 14 11.48 4.81 -0.15
CA ARG A 14 10.34 5.12 0.69
C ARG A 14 10.63 6.16 1.75
N VAL A 15 9.55 6.78 2.25
CA VAL A 15 9.57 7.74 3.35
C VAL A 15 8.55 7.28 4.38
N ARG A 16 8.97 7.21 5.65
CA ARG A 16 8.07 6.82 6.73
C ARG A 16 7.19 8.00 7.13
N ALA A 17 5.92 7.72 7.35
CA ALA A 17 4.99 8.75 7.81
C ALA A 17 5.26 9.09 9.28
N ASP A 18 5.18 10.39 9.58
CA ASP A 18 5.22 10.88 10.94
C ASP A 18 3.82 11.38 11.28
N TRP A 19 3.13 10.65 12.17
CA TRP A 19 1.74 10.95 12.51
C TRP A 19 1.58 12.31 13.19
N ASN A 20 2.65 12.84 13.73
CA ASN A 20 2.64 14.17 14.35
C ASN A 20 2.93 15.29 13.34
N ARG A 21 3.27 14.94 12.10
CA ARG A 21 3.67 15.88 11.06
C ARG A 21 2.99 15.60 9.74
N GLY A 22 1.67 15.41 9.77
CA GLY A 22 0.88 15.27 8.55
C GLY A 22 0.60 13.86 8.09
N GLY A 23 1.23 12.85 8.72
CA GLY A 23 0.91 11.44 8.44
C GLY A 23 1.19 11.00 7.00
N PRO A 24 0.37 10.07 6.49
CA PRO A 24 0.58 9.49 5.15
C PRO A 24 0.61 10.51 4.01
N ALA A 25 -0.26 11.50 4.03
CA ALA A 25 -0.32 12.49 2.96
C ALA A 25 0.97 13.29 2.87
N GLU A 26 1.51 13.69 4.02
CA GLU A 26 2.77 14.45 4.06
C GLU A 26 3.94 13.57 3.65
N ALA A 27 3.95 12.29 4.07
CA ALA A 27 5.00 11.35 3.67
C ALA A 27 5.02 11.18 2.16
N MET A 28 3.86 11.04 1.52
CA MET A 28 3.78 10.92 0.07
C MET A 28 4.25 12.19 -0.62
N HIS A 29 3.86 13.35 -0.12
CA HIS A 29 4.31 14.62 -0.65
C HIS A 29 5.83 14.77 -0.55
N THR A 30 6.39 14.40 0.61
CA THR A 30 7.84 14.43 0.82
C THR A 30 8.54 13.51 -0.17
N LEU A 31 8.02 12.29 -0.34
CA LEU A 31 8.61 11.34 -1.30
C LEU A 31 8.62 11.92 -2.70
N GLU A 32 7.50 12.46 -3.15
CA GLU A 32 7.40 13.06 -4.48
C GLU A 32 8.43 14.17 -4.68
N SER A 33 8.64 14.99 -3.65
CA SER A 33 9.59 16.10 -3.73
C SER A 33 11.04 15.63 -3.86
N LYS A 34 11.32 14.38 -3.53
CA LYS A 34 12.67 13.81 -3.60
C LYS A 34 12.98 13.19 -4.96
N LEU A 35 11.98 13.04 -5.82
CA LEU A 35 12.15 12.38 -7.11
C LEU A 35 12.44 13.41 -8.19
N PRO A 36 13.41 13.12 -9.11
CA PRO A 36 13.67 14.04 -10.23
C PRO A 36 12.48 14.19 -11.17
N SER A 37 11.65 13.16 -11.28
CA SER A 37 10.46 13.18 -12.12
C SER A 37 9.47 12.15 -11.57
N LEU A 38 8.18 12.47 -11.69
CA LEU A 38 7.12 11.54 -11.29
C LEU A 38 6.64 10.70 -12.47
N ARG A 39 7.09 11.02 -13.68
CA ARG A 39 6.61 10.36 -14.89
C ARG A 39 6.95 8.88 -14.88
N GLY A 40 5.93 8.05 -15.12
CA GLY A 40 6.11 6.61 -15.22
C GLY A 40 6.44 5.90 -13.92
N ARG A 41 6.42 6.62 -12.80
CA ARG A 41 6.72 6.02 -11.50
C ARG A 41 5.47 5.34 -10.94
N LYS A 42 5.69 4.26 -10.20
CA LYS A 42 4.59 3.51 -9.57
C LYS A 42 4.63 3.73 -8.07
N PHE A 43 3.55 4.29 -7.54
CA PHE A 43 3.45 4.68 -6.13
C PHE A 43 2.62 3.69 -5.34
N TYR A 44 3.06 3.45 -4.11
CA TYR A 44 2.40 2.55 -3.17
C TYR A 44 2.39 3.17 -1.79
N GLY A 45 1.44 2.71 -0.97
CA GLY A 45 1.49 2.95 0.47
C GLY A 45 1.46 1.61 1.16
N THR A 46 2.23 1.44 2.24
CA THR A 46 2.14 0.24 3.06
C THR A 46 1.75 0.63 4.46
N PHE A 47 0.91 -0.20 5.07
CA PHE A 47 0.34 0.09 6.38
C PHE A 47 0.33 -1.17 7.23
N ARG A 48 0.69 -1.00 8.49
CA ARG A 48 0.70 -2.11 9.42
C ARG A 48 0.53 -1.59 10.84
N GLU A 49 -0.22 -2.34 11.65
CA GLU A 49 -0.33 -2.03 13.08
C GLU A 49 0.78 -2.76 13.83
N LEU A 50 1.50 -2.00 14.67
CA LEU A 50 2.54 -2.53 15.52
C LEU A 50 2.13 -2.27 16.97
N PRO A 51 2.73 -2.97 17.96
CA PRO A 51 2.41 -2.72 19.36
C PRO A 51 2.57 -1.26 19.77
N GLU A 52 3.53 -0.54 19.18
CA GLU A 52 3.80 0.86 19.48
C GLU A 52 2.92 1.83 18.69
N GLY A 53 2.11 1.34 17.74
CA GLY A 53 1.23 2.18 16.94
C GLY A 53 1.24 1.80 15.47
N GLU A 54 0.64 2.65 14.65
CA GLU A 54 0.52 2.39 13.23
C GLU A 54 1.77 2.83 12.48
N GLU A 55 2.21 1.99 11.54
CA GLU A 55 3.34 2.29 10.68
C GLU A 55 2.84 2.46 9.25
N TYR A 56 3.19 3.57 8.61
CA TYR A 56 2.86 3.81 7.22
C TYR A 56 4.12 4.27 6.48
N TRP A 57 4.33 3.71 5.28
CA TRP A 57 5.41 4.11 4.39
C TRP A 57 4.83 4.57 3.06
N ALA A 58 5.24 5.74 2.62
CA ALA A 58 5.00 6.18 1.24
C ALA A 58 6.13 5.61 0.39
N CYS A 59 5.77 4.87 -0.65
CA CYS A 59 6.72 4.09 -1.44
C CYS A 59 6.60 4.41 -2.91
N VAL A 60 7.72 4.32 -3.63
CA VAL A 60 7.72 4.33 -5.09
C VAL A 60 8.61 3.19 -5.55
N GLU A 61 8.19 2.50 -6.60
CA GLU A 61 8.99 1.40 -7.16
C GLU A 61 10.35 1.95 -7.59
N ARG A 62 11.41 1.29 -7.14
CA ARG A 62 12.78 1.72 -7.40
C ARG A 62 13.15 1.44 -8.86
N ILE A 63 13.79 2.43 -9.49
CA ILE A 63 14.35 2.26 -10.83
C ILE A 63 15.87 2.37 -10.76
N ASP A 64 16.56 1.90 -11.80
CA ASP A 64 18.01 1.79 -11.77
C ASP A 64 18.72 3.13 -11.58
N SER A 65 18.13 4.21 -12.07
CA SER A 65 18.73 5.54 -11.93
C SER A 65 18.55 6.17 -10.57
N ASP A 66 17.76 5.55 -9.67
CA ASP A 66 17.57 6.08 -8.32
C ASP A 66 18.85 5.94 -7.50
N ASP A 67 19.21 7.03 -6.81
CA ASP A 67 20.30 7.06 -5.85
C ASP A 67 19.70 7.41 -4.48
N PRO A 68 19.31 6.40 -3.70
CA PRO A 68 18.59 6.64 -2.43
C PRO A 68 19.32 7.56 -1.47
N GLU A 69 20.65 7.44 -1.41
CA GLU A 69 21.43 8.26 -0.50
C GLU A 69 21.35 9.74 -0.88
N LYS A 70 21.52 10.05 -2.17
CA LYS A 70 21.40 11.43 -2.64
C LYS A 70 19.99 11.96 -2.52
N MET A 71 19.01 11.10 -2.73
CA MET A 71 17.61 11.49 -2.63
C MET A 71 17.16 11.68 -1.19
N GLY A 72 17.89 11.12 -0.24
CA GLY A 72 17.52 11.20 1.16
C GLY A 72 16.31 10.35 1.50
N VAL A 73 16.23 9.16 0.91
CA VAL A 73 15.12 8.22 1.13
C VAL A 73 15.68 6.88 1.58
N GLU A 74 14.82 6.03 2.14
CA GLU A 74 15.22 4.70 2.54
C GLU A 74 14.95 3.70 1.43
N VAL A 75 15.73 2.64 1.39
CA VAL A 75 15.50 1.48 0.53
C VAL A 75 14.62 0.50 1.28
N GLY A 76 13.66 -0.09 0.59
CA GLY A 76 12.81 -1.10 1.18
C GLY A 76 12.25 -2.02 0.13
N ALA A 77 11.32 -2.87 0.55
CA ALA A 77 10.66 -3.81 -0.36
C ALA A 77 9.23 -4.04 0.11
N ILE A 78 8.34 -4.26 -0.86
CA ILE A 78 6.99 -4.73 -0.59
C ILE A 78 7.04 -6.23 -0.85
N ALA A 79 6.68 -7.02 0.17
CA ALA A 79 6.81 -8.46 0.12
C ALA A 79 5.97 -9.06 -1.00
N GLY A 80 6.52 -10.05 -1.68
CA GLY A 80 5.77 -10.85 -2.63
C GLY A 80 4.88 -11.85 -1.92
N GLY A 81 4.00 -12.48 -2.67
CA GLY A 81 3.13 -13.52 -2.15
C GLY A 81 1.69 -13.33 -2.59
N LEU A 82 0.80 -14.02 -1.91
CA LEU A 82 -0.62 -14.01 -2.22
C LEU A 82 -1.30 -12.83 -1.53
N TYR A 83 -2.14 -12.14 -2.29
CA TYR A 83 -2.92 -11.00 -1.80
C TYR A 83 -4.37 -11.14 -2.24
N LEU A 84 -5.28 -10.63 -1.42
CA LEU A 84 -6.64 -10.35 -1.85
C LEU A 84 -6.63 -8.93 -2.40
N ARG A 85 -7.15 -8.74 -3.62
CA ARG A 85 -7.13 -7.43 -4.28
C ARG A 85 -8.54 -6.90 -4.47
N ARG A 86 -8.72 -5.63 -4.11
CA ARG A 86 -9.94 -4.88 -4.41
C ARG A 86 -9.56 -3.69 -5.27
N LYS A 87 -10.22 -3.55 -6.43
CA LYS A 87 -10.04 -2.37 -7.27
C LYS A 87 -11.03 -1.31 -6.83
N LEU A 88 -10.52 -0.09 -6.64
CA LEU A 88 -11.31 1.00 -6.11
C LEU A 88 -11.27 2.16 -7.10
N THR A 89 -12.43 2.50 -7.67
CA THR A 89 -12.57 3.69 -8.50
C THR A 89 -13.05 4.83 -7.61
N GLY A 90 -12.75 6.09 -8.00
CA GLY A 90 -13.12 7.23 -7.16
C GLY A 90 -12.42 7.22 -5.81
N TRP A 91 -11.19 6.72 -5.78
CA TRP A 91 -10.49 6.52 -4.51
C TRP A 91 -10.19 7.83 -3.78
N GLN A 92 -10.07 8.96 -4.51
CA GLN A 92 -9.82 10.25 -3.89
C GLN A 92 -10.97 10.63 -2.95
N GLU A 93 -12.19 10.36 -3.38
CA GLU A 93 -13.37 10.65 -2.57
C GLU A 93 -13.47 9.73 -1.35
N VAL A 94 -13.06 8.48 -1.52
CA VAL A 94 -13.03 7.53 -0.41
C VAL A 94 -12.03 7.98 0.66
N ILE A 95 -10.85 8.42 0.23
CA ILE A 95 -9.82 8.94 1.15
C ILE A 95 -10.33 10.22 1.82
N ALA A 96 -10.89 11.14 1.04
CA ALA A 96 -11.37 12.41 1.57
C ALA A 96 -12.48 12.19 2.62
N ALA A 97 -13.28 11.14 2.45
CA ALA A 97 -14.34 10.81 3.39
C ALA A 97 -13.84 10.01 4.59
N GLY A 98 -12.54 9.68 4.63
CA GLY A 98 -11.95 8.90 5.72
C GLY A 98 -12.38 7.44 5.74
N LYS A 99 -12.75 6.88 4.57
CA LYS A 99 -13.34 5.55 4.50
C LYS A 99 -12.41 4.46 3.97
N LEU A 100 -11.13 4.78 3.74
CA LEU A 100 -10.20 3.78 3.22
C LEU A 100 -10.00 2.63 4.20
N GLY A 101 -9.92 2.93 5.49
CA GLY A 101 -9.79 1.91 6.53
C GLY A 101 -10.96 0.95 6.56
N GLU A 102 -12.18 1.44 6.29
CA GLU A 102 -13.36 0.57 6.22
C GLU A 102 -13.26 -0.44 5.09
N GLN A 103 -12.71 -0.01 3.95
CA GLN A 103 -12.49 -0.90 2.82
C GLN A 103 -11.57 -2.06 3.20
N PHE A 104 -10.45 -1.75 3.86
CA PHE A 104 -9.53 -2.79 4.28
C PHE A 104 -10.14 -3.71 5.34
N ARG A 105 -10.89 -3.15 6.30
CA ARG A 105 -11.55 -3.97 7.32
C ARG A 105 -12.56 -4.94 6.69
N ASP A 106 -13.29 -4.47 5.69
CA ASP A 106 -14.22 -5.32 4.96
C ASP A 106 -13.50 -6.48 4.27
N MET A 107 -12.36 -6.20 3.64
CA MET A 107 -11.56 -7.23 3.00
C MET A 107 -11.04 -8.25 4.01
N VAL A 108 -10.51 -7.78 5.13
CA VAL A 108 -9.98 -8.65 6.18
C VAL A 108 -11.04 -9.61 6.70
N GLY A 109 -12.29 -9.15 6.79
CA GLY A 109 -13.40 -9.98 7.25
C GLY A 109 -13.74 -11.14 6.33
N THR A 110 -13.23 -11.15 5.10
CA THR A 110 -13.58 -12.17 4.09
C THR A 110 -12.42 -13.11 3.76
N CYS A 111 -11.31 -13.03 4.47
CA CYS A 111 -10.11 -13.78 4.11
C CYS A 111 -9.35 -14.23 5.36
N ASN A 112 -8.27 -14.99 5.16
CA ASN A 112 -7.33 -15.35 6.21
C ASN A 112 -6.13 -14.40 6.09
N PRO A 113 -6.11 -13.30 6.84
CA PRO A 113 -5.05 -12.29 6.66
C PRO A 113 -3.70 -12.79 7.16
N ASP A 114 -2.65 -12.40 6.46
CA ASP A 114 -1.27 -12.66 6.85
C ASP A 114 -0.73 -11.41 7.56
N ARG A 115 -0.70 -11.45 8.87
CA ARG A 115 -0.32 -10.27 9.66
C ARG A 115 1.19 -10.05 9.72
N SER A 116 1.98 -10.93 9.11
CA SER A 116 3.42 -10.73 9.01
C SER A 116 3.80 -9.77 7.89
N ARG A 117 2.86 -9.47 7.00
CA ARG A 117 3.09 -8.57 5.87
C ARG A 117 2.12 -7.39 5.96
N PRO A 118 2.55 -6.18 5.54
CA PRO A 118 1.66 -5.02 5.59
C PRO A 118 0.58 -5.06 4.53
N SER A 119 -0.51 -4.34 4.78
CA SER A 119 -1.51 -4.02 3.76
C SER A 119 -0.90 -3.04 2.78
N VAL A 120 -1.31 -3.10 1.52
CA VAL A 120 -0.70 -2.30 0.45
C VAL A 120 -1.76 -1.54 -0.32
N GLU A 121 -1.46 -0.26 -0.57
CA GLU A 121 -2.23 0.59 -1.46
C GLU A 121 -1.40 0.77 -2.72
N PHE A 122 -1.95 0.43 -3.87
CA PHE A 122 -1.29 0.68 -5.14
C PHE A 122 -2.04 1.77 -5.90
N TYR A 123 -1.40 2.91 -6.10
CA TYR A 123 -1.99 4.05 -6.80
C TYR A 123 -1.78 3.83 -8.30
N ARG A 124 -2.66 3.01 -8.88
CA ARG A 124 -2.54 2.59 -10.28
C ARG A 124 -2.66 3.76 -11.25
N SER A 125 -3.62 4.66 -10.98
CA SER A 125 -3.87 5.84 -11.82
C SER A 125 -4.78 6.79 -11.05
N MET A 126 -5.04 7.94 -11.64
CA MET A 126 -6.01 8.87 -11.05
C MET A 126 -7.41 8.25 -11.01
N ALA A 127 -7.68 7.28 -11.85
CA ALA A 127 -9.01 6.63 -11.91
C ALA A 127 -9.12 5.41 -11.01
N GLU A 128 -8.02 4.77 -10.64
CA GLU A 128 -8.09 3.47 -10.00
C GLU A 128 -6.97 3.26 -8.97
N MET A 129 -7.36 2.77 -7.79
CA MET A 129 -6.43 2.33 -6.76
C MET A 129 -6.70 0.84 -6.52
N HIS A 130 -5.63 0.08 -6.26
CA HIS A 130 -5.78 -1.31 -5.83
C HIS A 130 -5.46 -1.41 -4.35
N LEU A 131 -6.36 -2.02 -3.60
CA LEU A 131 -6.12 -2.37 -2.21
C LEU A 131 -5.68 -3.82 -2.17
N LEU A 132 -4.56 -4.09 -1.53
CA LEU A 132 -3.96 -5.42 -1.49
C LEU A 132 -3.80 -5.83 -0.03
N GLU A 133 -4.58 -6.84 0.37
CA GLU A 133 -4.49 -7.38 1.72
C GLU A 133 -3.72 -8.69 1.66
N PRO A 134 -2.57 -8.81 2.35
CA PRO A 134 -1.82 -10.06 2.32
C PRO A 134 -2.60 -11.17 3.01
N VAL A 135 -2.61 -12.36 2.40
CA VAL A 135 -3.38 -13.49 2.90
C VAL A 135 -2.50 -14.72 3.01
N LEU A 136 -2.85 -15.60 3.96
CA LEU A 136 -2.14 -16.86 4.17
C LEU A 136 -2.48 -17.87 3.09
N ASP A 137 -3.73 -17.83 2.59
CA ASP A 137 -4.21 -18.79 1.58
C ASP A 137 -5.45 -18.21 0.92
N ARG A 138 -6.06 -18.98 0.01
CA ARG A 138 -7.26 -18.56 -0.73
C ARG A 138 -8.55 -18.95 -0.01
N GLY A 139 -8.46 -19.32 1.25
CA GLY A 139 -9.64 -19.69 2.02
C GLY A 139 -10.43 -18.50 2.48
N ARG A 140 -11.67 -18.76 2.89
CA ARG A 140 -12.60 -17.82 3.48
C ARG A 140 -13.12 -16.71 2.58
N SER A 141 -12.69 -16.61 1.38
CA SER A 141 -13.27 -15.58 0.53
C SER A 141 -14.72 -15.96 0.26
N ASN A 142 -15.63 -15.42 0.81
CA ASN A 142 -17.02 -15.71 0.74
C ASN A 142 -17.46 -16.77 1.65
N SER A 143 -17.47 -17.14 1.76
CA SER A 143 -17.95 -17.92 2.22
C SER A 143 -18.73 -18.65 2.45
N THR A 144 -18.86 -18.76 2.12
CA THR A 144 -19.46 -19.37 2.16
C THR A 144 -20.08 -20.11 2.72
N ASN A 145 -20.03 -19.91 2.61
CA ASN A 145 -20.50 -20.50 2.95
C ASN A 145 -21.08 -21.15 3.29
N GLU A 146 -21.17 -21.08 3.27
CA GLU A 146 -21.68 -21.71 3.54
C GLU A 146 -22.17 -21.98 3.93
#